data_8716e64833c79134945f11cbb6ff4716
#
_entry.id   8716e64833c79134945f11cbb6ff4716
#
_cell.length_a   1.000
_cell.length_b   1.000
_cell.length_c   1.000
_cell.angle_alpha   90.00
_cell.angle_beta   90.00
_cell.angle_gamma   90.00
#
_symmetry.space_group_name_H-M   'P 1'
#
loop_
_entity.id
_entity.type
_entity.pdbx_description
1 polymer ?
#
loop_
_entity_poly.entity_id
_entity_poly.type
_entity_poly.pdbx_seq_one_letter_code
_entity_poly.pdbx_strand_id
1 'polypeptide(L)'
;MTRIKPLRLAEGRILLPLYSDGFNMSVIAISDDDGDTWHASLPIVGRGNVQPALVQKKNGNIVAFMRDNGDEPSRVQVSESSDKGYTWSAAQKTSIANTASVDLIVLNDGRWAFVGDDEDDGRYRLSLYLSDDEGKAWKWKKTLENEQKGKGRFSYPCLIQTNDGLLHISYSYSLEKPGESVKYVVIDPKSIH
;
A
#
# COMPACT_ATOMS: atom_id res chain seq x y z
N MET A 1 15.44 1.36 -0.90
CA MET A 1 14.79 2.10 0.21
C MET A 1 13.53 1.33 0.65
N THR A 2 13.11 1.45 1.90
CA THR A 2 11.81 0.95 2.37
C THR A 2 10.86 2.12 2.62
N ARG A 3 9.54 1.88 2.52
CA ARG A 3 8.51 2.87 2.83
C ARG A 3 7.43 2.29 3.73
N ILE A 4 7.12 1.01 3.56
CA ILE A 4 6.01 0.32 4.21
C ILE A 4 6.56 -0.74 5.17
N LYS A 5 5.75 -1.13 6.15
CA LYS A 5 6.07 -2.16 7.15
C LYS A 5 6.36 -3.52 6.53
N PRO A 6 7.19 -4.36 7.18
CA PRO A 6 7.38 -5.74 6.75
C PRO A 6 6.10 -6.55 6.96
N LEU A 7 5.94 -7.61 6.16
CA LEU A 7 4.96 -8.66 6.35
C LEU A 7 5.64 -9.88 6.97
N ARG A 8 5.14 -10.35 8.12
CA ARG A 8 5.57 -11.59 8.73
C ARG A 8 4.56 -12.69 8.44
N LEU A 9 5.02 -13.78 7.84
CA LEU A 9 4.21 -14.95 7.56
C LEU A 9 4.09 -15.85 8.81
N ALA A 10 3.06 -16.70 8.84
CA ALA A 10 2.78 -17.56 10.00
C ALA A 10 3.93 -18.51 10.35
N GLU A 11 4.69 -18.97 9.36
CA GLU A 11 5.88 -19.81 9.54
C GLU A 11 7.13 -19.04 9.99
N GLY A 12 7.05 -17.73 10.20
CA GLY A 12 8.13 -16.90 10.74
C GLY A 12 8.90 -16.08 9.67
N ARG A 13 8.77 -16.41 8.37
CA ARG A 13 9.42 -15.64 7.28
C ARG A 13 9.03 -14.18 7.35
N ILE A 14 10.00 -13.29 7.19
CA ILE A 14 9.81 -11.84 7.12
C ILE A 14 10.05 -11.38 5.69
N LEU A 15 9.10 -10.65 5.14
CA LEU A 15 9.17 -10.01 3.82
C LEU A 15 9.25 -8.50 4.04
N LEU A 16 10.40 -7.90 3.75
CA LEU A 16 10.61 -6.45 3.83
C LEU A 16 10.49 -5.85 2.43
N PRO A 17 9.42 -5.08 2.16
CA PRO A 17 9.23 -4.45 0.86
C PRO A 17 10.23 -3.32 0.66
N LEU A 18 10.98 -3.40 -0.43
CA LEU A 18 11.98 -2.43 -0.85
C LEU A 18 11.70 -1.91 -2.25
N TYR A 19 12.27 -0.78 -2.58
CA TYR A 19 12.24 -0.23 -3.93
C TYR A 19 13.53 0.55 -4.23
N SER A 20 13.80 0.72 -5.50
CA SER A 20 14.91 1.53 -6.02
C SER A 20 14.35 2.67 -6.85
N ASP A 21 14.65 3.91 -6.44
CA ASP A 21 14.31 5.09 -7.27
C ASP A 21 15.15 5.11 -8.56
N GLY A 22 16.41 4.67 -8.49
CA GLY A 22 17.30 4.68 -9.64
C GLY A 22 16.89 3.69 -10.74
N PHE A 23 16.37 2.51 -10.35
CA PHE A 23 15.84 1.51 -11.29
C PHE A 23 14.33 1.57 -11.46
N ASN A 24 13.66 2.40 -10.68
CA ASN A 24 12.21 2.60 -10.71
C ASN A 24 11.41 1.29 -10.59
N MET A 25 11.83 0.41 -9.67
CA MET A 25 11.27 -0.93 -9.48
C MET A 25 11.27 -1.36 -8.01
N SER A 26 10.43 -2.35 -7.71
CA SER A 26 10.33 -3.00 -6.41
C SER A 26 11.08 -4.32 -6.34
N VAL A 27 11.58 -4.63 -5.15
CA VAL A 27 12.22 -5.89 -4.77
C VAL A 27 11.88 -6.18 -3.31
N ILE A 28 11.81 -7.44 -2.93
CA ILE A 28 11.48 -7.83 -1.56
C ILE A 28 12.73 -8.46 -0.93
N ALA A 29 13.14 -7.93 0.23
CA ALA A 29 14.13 -8.62 1.04
C ALA A 29 13.43 -9.66 1.91
N ILE A 30 14.00 -10.86 1.98
CA ILE A 30 13.43 -12.05 2.60
C ILE A 30 14.38 -12.53 3.70
N SER A 31 13.83 -12.76 4.90
CA SER A 31 14.55 -13.39 6.00
C SER A 31 13.76 -14.61 6.50
N ASP A 32 14.47 -15.71 6.72
CA ASP A 32 13.93 -16.95 7.27
C ASP A 32 14.41 -17.24 8.71
N ASP A 33 15.21 -16.33 9.28
CA ASP A 33 15.92 -16.47 10.57
C ASP A 33 15.70 -15.25 11.48
N ASP A 34 14.48 -14.70 11.47
CA ASP A 34 14.04 -13.59 12.32
C ASP A 34 14.82 -12.26 12.09
N GLY A 35 15.41 -12.10 10.90
CA GLY A 35 16.11 -10.90 10.50
C GLY A 35 17.64 -10.98 10.64
N ASP A 36 18.20 -12.13 11.03
CA ASP A 36 19.65 -12.31 11.16
C ASP A 36 20.33 -12.26 9.78
N THR A 37 19.74 -12.93 8.78
CA THR A 37 20.22 -12.87 7.39
C THR A 37 19.12 -12.50 6.42
N TRP A 38 19.52 -11.92 5.28
CA TRP A 38 18.60 -11.43 4.25
C TRP A 38 19.08 -11.81 2.85
N HIS A 39 18.14 -12.17 2.00
CA HIS A 39 18.36 -12.33 0.58
C HIS A 39 17.27 -11.59 -0.21
N ALA A 40 17.53 -11.27 -1.46
CA ALA A 40 16.58 -10.54 -2.29
C ALA A 40 15.70 -11.48 -3.13
N SER A 41 14.45 -11.11 -3.34
CA SER A 41 13.61 -11.70 -4.39
C SER A 41 14.13 -11.35 -5.78
N LEU A 42 13.58 -11.96 -6.82
CA LEU A 42 13.66 -11.36 -8.14
C LEU A 42 12.90 -10.02 -8.14
N PRO A 43 13.38 -9.01 -8.89
CA PRO A 43 12.66 -7.75 -9.04
C PRO A 43 11.26 -7.95 -9.63
N ILE A 44 10.29 -7.15 -9.19
CA ILE A 44 8.95 -7.16 -9.76
C ILE A 44 9.02 -6.53 -11.16
N VAL A 45 8.72 -7.32 -12.18
CA VAL A 45 8.75 -6.87 -13.57
C VAL A 45 7.62 -5.89 -13.84
N GLY A 46 7.93 -4.74 -14.44
CA GLY A 46 6.98 -3.67 -14.79
C GLY A 46 7.63 -2.29 -14.73
N ARG A 47 6.96 -1.29 -15.27
CA ARG A 47 7.46 0.09 -15.25
C ARG A 47 6.94 0.85 -14.04
N GLY A 48 7.83 1.43 -13.27
CA GLY A 48 7.48 2.37 -12.22
C GLY A 48 6.73 1.77 -11.02
N ASN A 49 6.83 0.46 -10.81
CA ASN A 49 6.25 -0.18 -9.64
C ASN A 49 7.18 0.05 -8.44
N VAL A 50 6.84 1.02 -7.61
CA VAL A 50 7.66 1.41 -6.44
C VAL A 50 6.85 1.41 -5.14
N GLN A 51 7.54 1.40 -4.01
CA GLN A 51 6.94 1.53 -2.68
C GLN A 51 5.88 0.44 -2.39
N PRO A 52 6.24 -0.85 -2.48
CA PRO A 52 5.28 -1.94 -2.32
C PRO A 52 4.74 -2.05 -0.90
N ALA A 53 3.43 -2.29 -0.77
CA ALA A 53 2.75 -2.73 0.43
C ALA A 53 2.31 -4.19 0.23
N LEU A 54 2.57 -5.06 1.23
CA LEU A 54 2.38 -6.50 1.10
C LEU A 54 1.25 -6.99 1.99
N VAL A 55 0.43 -7.90 1.47
CA VAL A 55 -0.54 -8.70 2.24
C VAL A 55 -0.52 -10.14 1.78
N GLN A 56 -0.94 -11.05 2.69
CA GLN A 56 -1.13 -12.46 2.37
C GLN A 56 -2.61 -12.77 2.14
N LYS A 57 -2.90 -13.48 1.05
CA LYS A 57 -4.21 -14.06 0.75
C LYS A 57 -4.49 -15.30 1.61
N LYS A 58 -5.74 -15.70 1.71
CA LYS A 58 -6.17 -16.94 2.38
C LYS A 58 -5.56 -18.21 1.79
N ASN A 59 -5.24 -18.19 0.48
CA ASN A 59 -4.58 -19.32 -0.20
C ASN A 59 -3.05 -19.37 0.02
N GLY A 60 -2.49 -18.41 0.78
CA GLY A 60 -1.06 -18.32 1.08
C GLY A 60 -0.26 -17.46 0.09
N ASN A 61 -0.79 -17.07 -1.05
CA ASN A 61 -0.11 -16.17 -1.99
C ASN A 61 0.09 -14.79 -1.36
N ILE A 62 1.16 -14.11 -1.77
CA ILE A 62 1.46 -12.75 -1.34
C ILE A 62 1.08 -11.79 -2.45
N VAL A 63 0.43 -10.69 -2.12
CA VAL A 63 0.09 -9.64 -3.07
C VAL A 63 0.83 -8.35 -2.68
N ALA A 64 1.44 -7.70 -3.66
CA ALA A 64 2.06 -6.39 -3.55
C ALA A 64 1.18 -5.35 -4.25
N PHE A 65 0.75 -4.33 -3.50
CA PHE A 65 0.15 -3.11 -4.04
C PHE A 65 1.22 -2.03 -4.06
N MET A 66 1.39 -1.36 -5.20
CA MET A 66 2.51 -0.47 -5.44
C MET A 66 2.05 0.86 -6.00
N ARG A 67 2.76 1.92 -5.60
CA ARG A 67 2.66 3.21 -6.28
C ARG A 67 3.06 3.06 -7.74
N ASP A 68 2.31 3.72 -8.61
CA ASP A 68 2.70 3.90 -9.99
C ASP A 68 3.57 5.15 -10.17
N ASN A 69 4.79 4.93 -10.61
CA ASN A 69 5.75 5.96 -11.00
C ASN A 69 6.16 5.80 -12.48
N GLY A 70 5.31 5.13 -13.24
CA GLY A 70 5.49 4.85 -14.67
C GLY A 70 4.67 5.77 -15.56
N ASP A 71 4.28 5.23 -16.72
CA ASP A 71 3.55 5.98 -17.75
C ASP A 71 2.09 6.22 -17.32
N GLU A 72 1.48 7.31 -17.76
CA GLU A 72 0.06 7.61 -17.55
C GLU A 72 -0.87 6.61 -18.29
N PRO A 73 -2.11 6.40 -17.77
CA PRO A 73 -2.66 6.95 -16.54
C PRO A 73 -2.04 6.33 -15.30
N SER A 74 -1.78 7.15 -14.27
CA SER A 74 -1.23 6.69 -13.00
C SER A 74 -2.26 5.86 -12.22
N ARG A 75 -1.95 4.59 -11.96
CA ARG A 75 -2.83 3.63 -11.27
C ARG A 75 -2.06 2.80 -10.27
N VAL A 76 -2.68 2.43 -9.18
CA VAL A 76 -2.11 1.41 -8.29
C VAL A 76 -1.71 0.20 -9.12
N GLN A 77 -0.47 -0.25 -8.97
CA GLN A 77 0.03 -1.47 -9.61
C GLN A 77 -0.04 -2.65 -8.63
N VAL A 78 -0.33 -3.83 -9.16
CA VAL A 78 -0.47 -5.07 -8.39
C VAL A 78 0.39 -6.16 -9.00
N SER A 79 1.04 -6.93 -8.12
CA SER A 79 1.78 -8.15 -8.47
C SER A 79 1.53 -9.22 -7.42
N GLU A 80 1.60 -10.49 -7.81
CA GLU A 80 1.33 -11.63 -6.93
C GLU A 80 2.49 -12.63 -6.96
N SER A 81 2.82 -13.18 -5.80
CA SER A 81 3.79 -14.25 -5.59
C SER A 81 3.09 -15.49 -5.04
N SER A 82 3.33 -16.66 -5.64
CA SER A 82 2.85 -17.96 -5.18
C SER A 82 3.92 -18.80 -4.48
N ASP A 83 5.13 -18.29 -4.37
CA ASP A 83 6.31 -18.95 -3.82
C ASP A 83 6.89 -18.23 -2.60
N LYS A 84 6.01 -17.59 -1.80
CA LYS A 84 6.35 -16.90 -0.56
C LYS A 84 7.34 -15.74 -0.75
N GLY A 85 7.19 -15.01 -1.85
CA GLY A 85 7.89 -13.76 -2.11
C GLY A 85 9.17 -13.87 -2.92
N TYR A 86 9.57 -15.05 -3.40
CA TYR A 86 10.78 -15.20 -4.22
C TYR A 86 10.62 -14.66 -5.63
N THR A 87 9.52 -15.03 -6.29
CA THR A 87 9.19 -14.56 -7.64
C THR A 87 7.82 -13.90 -7.67
N TRP A 88 7.61 -13.04 -8.65
CA TRP A 88 6.44 -12.18 -8.74
C TRP A 88 5.91 -12.17 -10.18
N SER A 89 4.61 -12.11 -10.32
CA SER A 89 3.99 -11.84 -11.62
C SER A 89 4.41 -10.45 -12.12
N ALA A 90 4.31 -10.23 -13.43
CA ALA A 90 4.47 -8.87 -13.96
C ALA A 90 3.41 -7.94 -13.34
N ALA A 91 3.84 -6.75 -12.91
CA ALA A 91 2.97 -5.75 -12.33
C ALA A 91 1.89 -5.32 -13.33
N GLN A 92 0.65 -5.23 -12.86
CA GLN A 92 -0.51 -4.82 -13.65
C GLN A 92 -1.16 -3.60 -13.00
N LYS A 93 -1.57 -2.62 -13.81
CA LYS A 93 -2.33 -1.48 -13.35
C LYS A 93 -3.75 -1.88 -12.97
N THR A 94 -4.23 -1.41 -11.83
CA THR A 94 -5.62 -1.55 -11.39
C THR A 94 -6.49 -0.40 -11.91
N SER A 95 -7.75 -0.36 -11.51
CA SER A 95 -8.64 0.78 -11.78
C SER A 95 -8.48 1.94 -10.79
N ILE A 96 -7.73 1.76 -9.69
CA ILE A 96 -7.56 2.79 -8.66
C ILE A 96 -6.53 3.81 -9.13
N ALA A 97 -6.93 5.06 -9.25
CA ALA A 97 -6.05 6.18 -9.53
C ALA A 97 -5.02 6.35 -8.41
N ASN A 98 -3.78 6.68 -8.74
CA ASN A 98 -2.73 6.79 -7.74
C ASN A 98 -1.51 7.56 -8.25
N THR A 99 -1.02 8.50 -7.47
CA THR A 99 0.21 9.27 -7.74
C THR A 99 1.20 9.23 -6.57
N ALA A 100 0.85 8.56 -5.46
CA ALA A 100 1.68 8.52 -4.25
C ALA A 100 1.77 7.10 -3.67
N SER A 101 2.54 6.96 -2.60
CA SER A 101 2.62 5.72 -1.82
C SER A 101 1.25 5.31 -1.31
N VAL A 102 1.04 4.02 -1.22
CA VAL A 102 -0.16 3.38 -0.67
C VAL A 102 0.19 2.56 0.56
N ASP A 103 -0.79 2.22 1.38
CA ASP A 103 -0.65 1.18 2.41
C ASP A 103 -1.87 0.26 2.42
N LEU A 104 -1.66 -0.98 2.86
CA LEU A 104 -2.64 -2.05 2.79
C LEU A 104 -2.44 -3.01 3.96
N ILE A 105 -3.55 -3.43 4.58
CA ILE A 105 -3.55 -4.47 5.62
C ILE A 105 -4.74 -5.42 5.46
N VAL A 106 -4.61 -6.61 6.03
CA VAL A 106 -5.75 -7.50 6.29
C VAL A 106 -6.27 -7.21 7.70
N LEU A 107 -7.58 -6.95 7.81
CA LEU A 107 -8.25 -6.68 9.07
C LEU A 107 -8.52 -7.97 9.86
N ASN A 108 -8.76 -7.83 11.17
CA ASN A 108 -9.10 -8.95 12.05
C ASN A 108 -10.36 -9.72 11.62
N ASP A 109 -11.28 -9.07 10.89
CA ASP A 109 -12.47 -9.68 10.31
C ASP A 109 -12.27 -10.29 8.92
N GLY A 110 -11.05 -10.25 8.40
CA GLY A 110 -10.64 -10.80 7.11
C GLY A 110 -10.86 -9.89 5.91
N ARG A 111 -11.48 -8.71 6.08
CA ARG A 111 -11.52 -7.68 5.04
C ARG A 111 -10.13 -7.11 4.81
N TRP A 112 -9.92 -6.56 3.62
CA TRP A 112 -8.73 -5.78 3.32
C TRP A 112 -9.04 -4.29 3.45
N ALA A 113 -8.13 -3.54 4.04
CA ALA A 113 -8.17 -2.09 4.10
C ALA A 113 -6.99 -1.52 3.32
N PHE A 114 -7.29 -0.64 2.38
CA PHE A 114 -6.33 0.05 1.52
C PHE A 114 -6.48 1.56 1.71
N VAL A 115 -5.37 2.28 1.81
CA VAL A 115 -5.35 3.74 1.86
C VAL A 115 -4.37 4.30 0.86
N GLY A 116 -4.80 5.28 0.09
CA GLY A 116 -4.02 5.96 -0.95
C GLY A 116 -4.72 7.21 -1.46
N ASP A 117 -3.99 8.01 -2.23
CA ASP A 117 -4.60 9.04 -3.05
C ASP A 117 -5.38 8.37 -4.18
N ASP A 118 -6.46 9.00 -4.62
CA ASP A 118 -7.32 8.46 -5.67
C ASP A 118 -7.52 9.44 -6.83
N GLU A 119 -6.42 10.10 -7.20
CA GLU A 119 -6.36 11.06 -8.30
C GLU A 119 -5.26 10.68 -9.30
N ASP A 120 -5.51 10.97 -10.56
CA ASP A 120 -4.58 10.68 -11.66
C ASP A 120 -3.44 11.70 -11.73
N ASP A 121 -3.67 12.92 -11.25
CA ASP A 121 -2.84 14.09 -11.53
C ASP A 121 -2.57 14.97 -10.31
N GLY A 122 -2.57 14.39 -9.12
CA GLY A 122 -2.31 15.15 -7.90
C GLY A 122 -2.48 14.34 -6.64
N ARG A 123 -2.48 15.02 -5.49
CA ARG A 123 -2.58 14.40 -4.17
C ARG A 123 -3.58 15.16 -3.29
N TYR A 124 -4.62 15.72 -3.90
CA TYR A 124 -5.59 16.57 -3.21
C TYR A 124 -6.78 15.79 -2.65
N ARG A 125 -6.82 14.47 -2.87
CA ARG A 125 -7.77 13.55 -2.25
C ARG A 125 -7.05 12.34 -1.68
N LEU A 126 -7.47 11.92 -0.47
CA LEU A 126 -6.99 10.70 0.19
C LEU A 126 -8.20 9.88 0.61
N SER A 127 -8.20 8.59 0.28
CA SER A 127 -9.32 7.71 0.56
C SER A 127 -8.89 6.39 1.20
N LEU A 128 -9.75 5.88 2.07
CA LEU A 128 -9.71 4.54 2.63
C LEU A 128 -10.74 3.68 1.92
N TYR A 129 -10.33 2.50 1.48
CA TYR A 129 -11.17 1.51 0.80
C TYR A 129 -11.20 0.22 1.60
N LEU A 130 -12.34 -0.47 1.58
CA LEU A 130 -12.47 -1.81 2.14
C LEU A 130 -12.94 -2.81 1.08
N SER A 131 -12.38 -4.03 1.16
CA SER A 131 -12.70 -5.17 0.30
C SER A 131 -12.96 -6.41 1.15
N ASP A 132 -13.95 -7.23 0.78
CA ASP A 132 -14.25 -8.53 1.39
C ASP A 132 -13.89 -9.72 0.48
N ASP A 133 -13.27 -9.45 -0.67
CA ASP A 133 -12.91 -10.42 -1.69
C ASP A 133 -11.42 -10.38 -2.08
N GLU A 134 -10.57 -10.02 -1.09
CA GLU A 134 -9.10 -9.97 -1.23
C GLU A 134 -8.64 -8.96 -2.30
N GLY A 135 -9.31 -7.78 -2.34
CA GLY A 135 -8.93 -6.68 -3.20
C GLY A 135 -9.34 -6.80 -4.67
N LYS A 136 -10.20 -7.77 -5.03
CA LYS A 136 -10.77 -7.86 -6.38
C LYS A 136 -11.78 -6.76 -6.63
N ALA A 137 -12.61 -6.43 -5.61
CA ALA A 137 -13.50 -5.29 -5.61
C ALA A 137 -13.37 -4.50 -4.30
N TRP A 138 -13.43 -3.20 -4.40
CA TRP A 138 -13.39 -2.27 -3.27
C TRP A 138 -14.81 -1.73 -3.06
N LYS A 139 -15.60 -2.48 -2.26
CA LYS A 139 -17.04 -2.24 -2.09
C LYS A 139 -17.37 -0.97 -1.33
N TRP A 140 -16.52 -0.62 -0.36
CA TRP A 140 -16.74 0.51 0.52
C TRP A 140 -15.59 1.49 0.44
N LYS A 141 -15.93 2.76 0.45
CA LYS A 141 -14.96 3.87 0.36
C LYS A 141 -15.32 4.96 1.36
N LYS A 142 -14.32 5.45 2.07
CA LYS A 142 -14.40 6.64 2.90
C LYS A 142 -13.34 7.63 2.47
N THR A 143 -13.75 8.79 2.00
CA THR A 143 -12.83 9.90 1.73
C THR A 143 -12.38 10.50 3.06
N LEU A 144 -11.07 10.54 3.26
CA LEU A 144 -10.42 11.11 4.45
C LEU A 144 -10.14 12.60 4.26
N GLU A 145 -9.67 12.95 3.07
CA GLU A 145 -9.37 14.32 2.65
C GLU A 145 -9.88 14.54 1.24
N ASN A 146 -10.41 15.75 0.98
CA ASN A 146 -10.90 16.14 -0.34
C ASN A 146 -10.82 17.65 -0.51
N GLU A 147 -9.81 18.08 -1.25
CA GLU A 147 -9.57 19.48 -1.57
C GLU A 147 -9.68 19.72 -3.09
N GLN A 148 -9.65 20.96 -3.48
CA GLN A 148 -9.51 21.32 -4.89
C GLN A 148 -8.10 21.06 -5.37
N LYS A 149 -7.94 20.69 -6.63
CA LYS A 149 -6.64 20.52 -7.27
C LYS A 149 -5.72 21.74 -7.00
N GLY A 150 -4.53 21.46 -6.47
CA GLY A 150 -3.55 22.47 -6.11
C GLY A 150 -3.75 23.17 -4.76
N LYS A 151 -4.82 22.85 -4.00
CA LYS A 151 -5.10 23.44 -2.67
C LYS A 151 -4.69 22.54 -1.52
N GLY A 152 -4.66 21.23 -1.71
CA GLY A 152 -4.24 20.27 -0.72
C GLY A 152 -3.22 19.27 -1.27
N ARG A 153 -2.44 18.69 -0.37
CA ARG A 153 -1.51 17.61 -0.68
C ARG A 153 -1.49 16.60 0.46
N PHE A 154 -2.01 15.41 0.18
CA PHE A 154 -2.15 14.31 1.14
C PHE A 154 -1.45 13.09 0.57
N SER A 155 -0.50 12.51 1.31
CA SER A 155 0.33 11.45 0.76
C SER A 155 1.01 10.63 1.84
N TYR A 156 1.64 9.53 1.43
CA TYR A 156 2.45 8.68 2.29
C TYR A 156 1.68 8.15 3.52
N PRO A 157 0.50 7.55 3.32
CA PRO A 157 -0.25 6.98 4.44
C PRO A 157 0.50 5.82 5.08
N CYS A 158 0.24 5.65 6.39
CA CYS A 158 0.57 4.45 7.15
C CYS A 158 -0.68 4.00 7.88
N LEU A 159 -1.05 2.72 7.76
CA LEU A 159 -2.28 2.14 8.27
C LEU A 159 -1.97 0.95 9.16
N ILE A 160 -2.56 0.95 10.36
CA ILE A 160 -2.55 -0.22 11.26
C ILE A 160 -3.95 -0.44 11.83
N GLN A 161 -4.23 -1.65 12.27
CA GLN A 161 -5.38 -1.98 13.13
C GLN A 161 -4.88 -2.36 14.50
N THR A 162 -5.46 -1.76 15.53
CA THR A 162 -5.16 -2.06 16.93
C THR A 162 -6.06 -3.16 17.48
N ASN A 163 -5.73 -3.67 18.68
CA ASN A 163 -6.45 -4.79 19.31
C ASN A 163 -7.93 -4.47 19.62
N ASP A 164 -8.29 -3.18 19.76
CA ASP A 164 -9.67 -2.72 19.92
C ASP A 164 -10.45 -2.72 18.60
N GLY A 165 -9.78 -3.07 17.48
CA GLY A 165 -10.36 -3.17 16.15
C GLY A 165 -10.40 -1.86 15.37
N LEU A 166 -9.92 -0.76 15.95
CA LEU A 166 -9.88 0.54 15.28
C LEU A 166 -8.73 0.63 14.26
N LEU A 167 -8.95 1.38 13.20
CA LEU A 167 -7.94 1.73 12.22
C LEU A 167 -7.27 3.03 12.62
N HIS A 168 -5.96 3.01 12.66
CA HIS A 168 -5.12 4.17 12.92
C HIS A 168 -4.36 4.50 11.64
N ILE A 169 -4.56 5.73 11.15
CA ILE A 169 -3.99 6.17 9.86
C ILE A 169 -3.23 7.48 10.11
N SER A 170 -1.96 7.50 9.72
CA SER A 170 -1.16 8.73 9.67
C SER A 170 -0.72 9.01 8.24
N TYR A 171 -0.66 10.28 7.85
CA TYR A 171 -0.26 10.69 6.51
C TYR A 171 0.30 12.11 6.50
N SER A 172 1.12 12.41 5.47
CA SER A 172 1.56 13.78 5.21
C SER A 172 0.37 14.64 4.81
N TYR A 173 0.25 15.79 5.45
CA TYR A 173 -0.86 16.72 5.31
C TYR A 173 -0.36 18.13 5.05
N SER A 174 -0.82 18.76 3.98
CA SER A 174 -0.52 20.15 3.65
C SER A 174 -1.72 20.77 2.96
N LEU A 175 -2.20 21.91 3.47
CA LEU A 175 -3.24 22.73 2.82
C LEU A 175 -2.64 23.95 2.13
N GLU A 176 -1.62 24.56 2.73
CA GLU A 176 -0.97 25.77 2.21
C GLU A 176 0.54 25.69 2.37
N LYS A 177 1.26 26.38 1.48
CA LYS A 177 2.72 26.56 1.64
C LYS A 177 3.02 27.82 2.51
N PRO A 178 4.04 27.79 3.40
CA PRO A 178 4.88 26.67 3.76
C PRO A 178 4.30 25.89 4.98
N GLY A 179 4.14 24.59 4.87
CA GLY A 179 3.78 23.76 6.03
C GLY A 179 3.36 22.35 5.61
N GLU A 180 4.27 21.39 5.72
CA GLU A 180 3.91 19.99 5.78
C GLU A 180 3.81 19.56 7.23
N SER A 181 2.74 18.86 7.58
CA SER A 181 2.51 18.26 8.89
C SER A 181 2.12 16.80 8.73
N VAL A 182 2.06 16.07 9.82
CA VAL A 182 1.50 14.73 9.85
C VAL A 182 0.11 14.83 10.46
N LYS A 183 -0.91 14.37 9.73
CA LYS A 183 -2.26 14.20 10.28
C LYS A 183 -2.45 12.75 10.69
N TYR A 184 -3.17 12.57 11.78
CA TYR A 184 -3.51 11.28 12.36
C TYR A 184 -5.02 11.19 12.55
N VAL A 185 -5.60 10.08 12.14
CA VAL A 185 -7.04 9.82 12.29
C VAL A 185 -7.28 8.39 12.80
N VAL A 186 -8.36 8.23 13.56
CA VAL A 186 -8.82 6.93 14.06
C VAL A 186 -10.22 6.67 13.51
N ILE A 187 -10.44 5.47 12.97
CA ILE A 187 -11.70 5.11 12.31
C ILE A 187 -12.13 3.71 12.75
N ASP A 188 -13.40 3.57 13.12
CA ASP A 188 -14.00 2.25 13.25
C ASP A 188 -14.35 1.72 11.83
N PRO A 189 -13.72 0.62 11.37
CA PRO A 189 -13.99 0.07 10.05
C PRO A 189 -15.42 -0.44 9.88
N LYS A 190 -16.16 -0.64 10.97
CA LYS A 190 -17.60 -0.99 10.94
C LYS A 190 -18.48 0.19 10.56
N SER A 191 -17.97 1.42 10.66
CA SER A 191 -18.70 2.64 10.27
C SER A 191 -18.62 2.96 8.77
N ILE A 192 -17.90 2.15 7.99
CA ILE A 192 -17.72 2.38 6.56
C ILE A 192 -18.70 1.47 5.81
N HIS A 193 -19.67 2.10 5.12
CA HIS A 193 -20.76 1.46 4.40
C HIS A 193 -20.80 1.87 2.94
#